data_43d8359a3e5a19a9e28610e067cd35f2
#
_entry.id   43d8359a3e5a19a9e28610e067cd35f2
#
_cell.length_a   1.000
_cell.length_b   1.000
_cell.length_c   1.000
_cell.angle_alpha   90.00
_cell.angle_beta   90.00
_cell.angle_gamma   90.00
#
_symmetry.space_group_name_H-M   'P 1'
#
loop_
_entity.id
_entity.type
_entity.pdbx_description
1 polymer ?
#
loop_
_entity_poly.entity_id
_entity_poly.type
_entity_poly.pdbx_seq_one_letter_code
_entity_poly.pdbx_strand_id
1 'polypeptide(L)'
;MKIGYMTNAFGPLVGAGGGVTSVKDIRYVTMTDDEATLEQITKIGFKSIEVLEGNLTNYADDPQVLIDMLAKYGADMMSVCVGANFIYQDALEDEMVHLRAVAEMAAKVGVKYFVICGGAIRGKGIQPGDVELLAKGLSKAMEITEEYGLVACFHPHLGSIAEKPEEIDALFAASDIKVCPDLAHLKAGGYDPLTFIKK
;
A
#
# COMPACT_ATOMS: atom_id res chain seq x y z
N MET A 1 16.51 11.91 8.16
CA MET A 1 15.76 11.12 7.14
C MET A 1 15.78 9.69 7.59
N LYS A 2 14.64 9.01 7.64
CA LYS A 2 14.52 7.59 7.95
C LYS A 2 14.50 6.80 6.62
N ILE A 3 15.29 5.74 6.51
CA ILE A 3 15.37 4.89 5.32
C ILE A 3 14.91 3.50 5.72
N GLY A 4 13.90 2.98 5.03
CA GLY A 4 13.39 1.63 5.17
C GLY A 4 13.71 0.79 3.95
N TYR A 5 13.46 -0.50 4.05
CA TYR A 5 13.61 -1.46 2.97
C TYR A 5 12.28 -2.18 2.72
N MET A 6 11.84 -2.27 1.47
CA MET A 6 10.64 -3.01 1.12
C MET A 6 10.96 -4.50 0.93
N THR A 7 10.18 -5.36 1.59
CA THR A 7 10.45 -6.81 1.66
C THR A 7 10.17 -7.57 0.36
N ASN A 8 9.49 -6.99 -0.62
CA ASN A 8 9.15 -7.64 -1.89
C ASN A 8 10.37 -8.11 -2.71
N ALA A 9 11.59 -7.62 -2.39
CA ALA A 9 12.82 -8.09 -3.02
C ALA A 9 13.25 -9.49 -2.54
N PHE A 10 12.70 -10.02 -1.44
CA PHE A 10 13.13 -11.27 -0.82
C PHE A 10 12.31 -12.50 -1.23
N GLY A 11 11.29 -12.34 -2.03
CA GLY A 11 10.50 -13.46 -2.52
C GLY A 11 9.53 -13.06 -3.62
N PRO A 12 8.92 -14.04 -4.29
CA PRO A 12 7.92 -13.74 -5.30
C PRO A 12 6.69 -13.08 -4.68
N LEU A 13 6.21 -12.03 -5.33
CA LEU A 13 4.94 -11.40 -5.01
C LEU A 13 3.81 -12.25 -5.57
N VAL A 14 2.89 -12.66 -4.74
CA VAL A 14 1.69 -13.39 -5.15
C VAL A 14 0.44 -12.70 -4.61
N GLY A 15 -0.66 -12.81 -5.35
CA GLY A 15 -1.98 -12.49 -4.83
C GLY A 15 -2.48 -13.59 -3.89
N ALA A 16 -3.62 -13.37 -3.25
CA ALA A 16 -4.20 -14.30 -2.29
C ALA A 16 -4.30 -15.71 -2.84
N GLY A 17 -3.73 -16.65 -2.12
CA GLY A 17 -3.83 -18.08 -2.42
C GLY A 17 -5.17 -18.64 -1.95
N GLY A 18 -5.77 -19.52 -2.77
CA GLY A 18 -6.85 -20.44 -2.42
C GLY A 18 -8.14 -19.84 -1.85
N GLY A 19 -9.28 -20.13 -2.45
CA GLY A 19 -10.57 -19.91 -1.81
C GLY A 19 -11.02 -18.48 -1.59
N VAL A 20 -10.69 -17.56 -2.51
CA VAL A 20 -11.20 -16.17 -2.46
C VAL A 20 -12.72 -16.18 -2.67
N THR A 21 -13.46 -15.67 -1.71
CA THR A 21 -14.92 -15.57 -1.75
C THR A 21 -15.43 -14.15 -2.03
N SER A 22 -14.56 -13.15 -1.84
CA SER A 22 -14.85 -11.72 -2.04
C SER A 22 -13.55 -10.96 -2.25
N VAL A 23 -13.63 -9.75 -2.80
CA VAL A 23 -12.47 -8.87 -2.98
C VAL A 23 -11.79 -8.53 -1.65
N LYS A 24 -12.52 -8.51 -0.54
CA LYS A 24 -11.95 -8.31 0.81
C LYS A 24 -10.94 -9.39 1.22
N ASP A 25 -10.97 -10.55 0.56
CA ASP A 25 -10.06 -11.67 0.81
C ASP A 25 -8.83 -11.64 -0.10
N ILE A 26 -8.81 -10.74 -1.10
CA ILE A 26 -7.68 -10.57 -2.01
C ILE A 26 -6.62 -9.72 -1.32
N ARG A 27 -5.39 -10.24 -1.26
CA ARG A 27 -4.24 -9.55 -0.66
C ARG A 27 -2.95 -9.90 -1.38
N TYR A 28 -2.04 -8.95 -1.41
CA TYR A 28 -0.68 -9.19 -1.88
C TYR A 28 0.19 -9.66 -0.72
N VAL A 29 1.02 -10.67 -0.98
CA VAL A 29 1.95 -11.22 -0.01
C VAL A 29 3.25 -11.62 -0.70
N THR A 30 4.38 -11.32 -0.08
CA THR A 30 5.67 -11.85 -0.49
C THR A 30 5.85 -13.24 0.12
N MET A 31 6.05 -14.24 -0.72
CA MET A 31 6.28 -15.62 -0.28
C MET A 31 7.72 -15.81 0.18
N THR A 32 7.98 -15.42 1.42
CA THR A 32 9.29 -15.49 2.05
C THR A 32 9.16 -15.86 3.54
N ASP A 33 10.27 -16.21 4.16
CA ASP A 33 10.38 -16.25 5.61
C ASP A 33 10.62 -14.83 6.12
N ASP A 34 9.63 -14.28 6.83
CA ASP A 34 9.65 -12.89 7.30
C ASP A 34 10.81 -12.66 8.28
N GLU A 35 11.13 -13.63 9.15
CA GLU A 35 12.22 -13.49 10.11
C GLU A 35 13.59 -13.51 9.43
N ALA A 36 13.82 -14.44 8.51
CA ALA A 36 15.06 -14.51 7.73
C ALA A 36 15.26 -13.25 6.86
N THR A 37 14.17 -12.71 6.31
CA THR A 37 14.16 -11.46 5.54
C THR A 37 14.57 -10.28 6.43
N LEU A 38 13.98 -10.17 7.61
CA LEU A 38 14.27 -9.09 8.57
C LEU A 38 15.72 -9.18 9.07
N GLU A 39 16.22 -10.38 9.34
CA GLU A 39 17.63 -10.61 9.68
C GLU A 39 18.58 -10.08 8.61
N GLN A 40 18.32 -10.37 7.34
CA GLN A 40 19.15 -9.91 6.23
C GLN A 40 19.10 -8.39 6.07
N ILE A 41 17.91 -7.80 6.11
CA ILE A 41 17.72 -6.35 6.01
C ILE A 41 18.47 -5.62 7.13
N THR A 42 18.40 -6.11 8.35
CA THR A 42 19.07 -5.48 9.50
C THR A 42 20.59 -5.67 9.47
N LYS A 43 21.09 -6.80 8.96
CA LYS A 43 22.53 -7.05 8.73
C LYS A 43 23.15 -6.06 7.75
N ILE A 44 22.44 -5.64 6.70
CA ILE A 44 22.92 -4.63 5.74
C ILE A 44 22.70 -3.19 6.22
N GLY A 45 22.17 -3.01 7.44
CA GLY A 45 22.14 -1.72 8.14
C GLY A 45 20.80 -0.98 8.12
N PHE A 46 19.73 -1.51 7.49
CA PHE A 46 18.42 -0.91 7.59
C PHE A 46 17.76 -1.25 8.95
N LYS A 47 16.99 -0.31 9.47
CA LYS A 47 16.28 -0.45 10.76
C LYS A 47 14.77 -0.21 10.63
N SER A 48 14.29 -0.10 9.41
CA SER A 48 12.88 0.13 9.13
C SER A 48 12.49 -0.64 7.87
N ILE A 49 11.30 -1.24 7.87
CA ILE A 49 10.79 -1.99 6.75
C ILE A 49 9.42 -1.46 6.28
N GLU A 50 9.11 -1.73 5.03
CA GLU A 50 7.77 -1.72 4.48
C GLU A 50 7.42 -3.15 4.06
N VAL A 51 6.19 -3.57 4.31
CA VAL A 51 5.67 -4.88 3.92
C VAL A 51 4.39 -4.74 3.10
N LEU A 52 4.00 -5.81 2.42
CA LEU A 52 2.68 -5.92 1.81
C LEU A 52 1.63 -6.32 2.85
N GLU A 53 0.38 -5.95 2.62
CA GLU A 53 -0.73 -6.18 3.56
C GLU A 53 -0.87 -7.64 3.99
N GLY A 54 -0.61 -8.59 3.06
CA GLY A 54 -0.68 -10.02 3.37
C GLY A 54 0.38 -10.47 4.38
N ASN A 55 1.61 -9.95 4.29
CA ASN A 55 2.66 -10.25 5.27
C ASN A 55 2.29 -9.70 6.65
N LEU A 56 1.69 -8.52 6.72
CA LEU A 56 1.21 -7.95 7.97
C LEU A 56 0.04 -8.74 8.56
N THR A 57 -0.99 -9.03 7.76
CA THR A 57 -2.22 -9.68 8.23
C THR A 57 -2.06 -11.17 8.52
N ASN A 58 -0.97 -11.81 8.09
CA ASN A 58 -0.63 -13.17 8.53
C ASN A 58 -0.44 -13.28 10.06
N TYR A 59 -0.21 -12.17 10.75
CA TYR A 59 -0.07 -12.11 12.20
C TYR A 59 -1.33 -11.59 12.91
N ALA A 60 -2.49 -11.53 12.23
CA ALA A 60 -3.71 -10.94 12.80
C ALA A 60 -4.21 -11.68 14.05
N ASP A 61 -4.01 -13.00 14.14
CA ASP A 61 -4.41 -13.82 15.29
C ASP A 61 -3.51 -13.59 16.51
N ASP A 62 -2.23 -13.26 16.29
CA ASP A 62 -1.26 -12.94 17.37
C ASP A 62 -0.27 -11.86 16.89
N PRO A 63 -0.63 -10.57 16.95
CA PRO A 63 0.26 -9.47 16.57
C PRO A 63 1.56 -9.40 17.38
N GLN A 64 1.57 -9.98 18.60
CA GLN A 64 2.74 -9.92 19.46
C GLN A 64 3.94 -10.67 18.86
N VAL A 65 3.70 -11.73 18.10
CA VAL A 65 4.75 -12.47 17.40
C VAL A 65 5.54 -11.54 16.47
N LEU A 66 4.85 -10.70 15.69
CA LEU A 66 5.50 -9.74 14.79
C LEU A 66 6.20 -8.61 15.56
N ILE A 67 5.57 -8.11 16.62
CA ILE A 67 6.17 -7.07 17.50
C ILE A 67 7.47 -7.58 18.12
N ASP A 68 7.48 -8.79 18.67
CA ASP A 68 8.65 -9.41 19.28
C ASP A 68 9.76 -9.66 18.26
N MET A 69 9.38 -10.09 17.06
CA MET A 69 10.31 -10.27 15.94
C MET A 69 10.99 -8.95 15.54
N LEU A 70 10.23 -7.88 15.37
CA LEU A 70 10.78 -6.54 15.09
C LEU A 70 11.72 -6.08 16.20
N ALA A 71 11.32 -6.25 17.46
CA ALA A 71 12.13 -5.89 18.63
C ALA A 71 13.44 -6.69 18.70
N LYS A 72 13.41 -8.00 18.42
CA LYS A 72 14.58 -8.89 18.37
C LYS A 72 15.68 -8.36 17.44
N TYR A 73 15.30 -7.80 16.28
CA TYR A 73 16.24 -7.27 15.29
C TYR A 73 16.49 -5.76 15.42
N GLY A 74 15.87 -5.10 16.42
CA GLY A 74 15.96 -3.66 16.61
C GLY A 74 15.46 -2.87 15.41
N ALA A 75 14.38 -3.36 14.80
CA ALA A 75 13.73 -2.77 13.63
C ALA A 75 12.31 -2.29 13.95
N ASP A 76 11.78 -1.46 13.07
CA ASP A 76 10.37 -1.07 13.08
C ASP A 76 9.75 -1.23 11.69
N MET A 77 8.42 -1.25 11.64
CA MET A 77 7.65 -1.24 10.41
C MET A 77 7.15 0.18 10.17
N MET A 78 7.73 0.88 9.17
CA MET A 78 7.38 2.27 8.90
C MET A 78 6.10 2.41 8.09
N SER A 79 5.82 1.45 7.22
CA SER A 79 4.69 1.48 6.28
C SER A 79 4.21 0.08 5.91
N VAL A 80 2.97 0.01 5.49
CA VAL A 80 2.35 -1.14 4.83
C VAL A 80 1.84 -0.71 3.46
N CYS A 81 2.12 -1.51 2.44
CA CYS A 81 1.63 -1.30 1.08
C CYS A 81 0.38 -2.15 0.84
N VAL A 82 -0.69 -1.52 0.38
CA VAL A 82 -2.03 -2.11 0.28
C VAL A 82 -2.58 -1.89 -1.12
N GLY A 83 -3.15 -2.93 -1.72
CA GLY A 83 -3.90 -2.83 -2.98
C GLY A 83 -5.40 -2.61 -2.72
N ALA A 84 -6.05 -1.77 -3.53
CA ALA A 84 -7.49 -1.60 -3.50
C ALA A 84 -8.04 -1.11 -4.85
N ASN A 85 -9.32 -1.43 -5.14
CA ASN A 85 -9.97 -1.17 -6.42
C ASN A 85 -11.18 -0.25 -6.25
N PHE A 86 -10.96 1.05 -6.29
CA PHE A 86 -11.96 2.07 -5.93
C PHE A 86 -13.01 2.37 -7.01
N ILE A 87 -12.73 2.05 -8.28
CA ILE A 87 -13.65 2.37 -9.38
C ILE A 87 -14.77 1.35 -9.57
N TYR A 88 -14.66 0.20 -8.92
CA TYR A 88 -15.65 -0.88 -8.97
C TYR A 88 -16.63 -0.71 -7.82
N GLN A 89 -17.69 0.05 -8.05
CA GLN A 89 -18.61 0.51 -7.00
C GLN A 89 -19.41 -0.62 -6.33
N ASP A 90 -19.61 -1.72 -7.02
CA ASP A 90 -20.23 -2.96 -6.51
C ASP A 90 -19.31 -3.75 -5.55
N ALA A 91 -18.00 -3.52 -5.62
CA ALA A 91 -17.01 -4.14 -4.74
C ALA A 91 -16.48 -3.17 -3.66
N LEU A 92 -16.84 -1.90 -3.71
CA LEU A 92 -16.23 -0.86 -2.87
C LEU A 92 -16.41 -1.10 -1.37
N GLU A 93 -17.55 -1.64 -0.95
CA GLU A 93 -17.80 -1.95 0.46
C GLU A 93 -16.82 -3.02 0.97
N ASP A 94 -16.61 -4.08 0.20
CA ASP A 94 -15.65 -5.14 0.53
C ASP A 94 -14.21 -4.61 0.55
N GLU A 95 -13.85 -3.71 -0.37
CA GLU A 95 -12.54 -3.03 -0.32
C GLU A 95 -12.36 -2.22 0.97
N MET A 96 -13.40 -1.51 1.43
CA MET A 96 -13.33 -0.77 2.70
C MET A 96 -13.21 -1.70 3.91
N VAL A 97 -13.86 -2.86 3.90
CA VAL A 97 -13.71 -3.89 4.95
C VAL A 97 -12.26 -4.39 4.98
N HIS A 98 -11.68 -4.67 3.81
CA HIS A 98 -10.28 -5.08 3.70
C HIS A 98 -9.32 -4.01 4.24
N LEU A 99 -9.46 -2.76 3.79
CA LEU A 99 -8.61 -1.65 4.24
C LEU A 99 -8.69 -1.43 5.74
N ARG A 100 -9.88 -1.55 6.35
CA ARG A 100 -10.08 -1.42 7.80
C ARG A 100 -9.35 -2.52 8.58
N ALA A 101 -9.42 -3.77 8.13
CA ALA A 101 -8.72 -4.87 8.77
C ALA A 101 -7.19 -4.69 8.74
N VAL A 102 -6.65 -4.24 7.59
CA VAL A 102 -5.23 -3.93 7.46
C VAL A 102 -4.84 -2.73 8.33
N ALA A 103 -5.64 -1.66 8.37
CA ALA A 103 -5.37 -0.47 9.17
C ALA A 103 -5.37 -0.78 10.68
N GLU A 104 -6.32 -1.60 11.15
CA GLU A 104 -6.36 -2.07 12.54
C GLU A 104 -5.08 -2.82 12.90
N MET A 105 -4.65 -3.75 12.06
CA MET A 105 -3.43 -4.52 12.29
C MET A 105 -2.17 -3.64 12.23
N ALA A 106 -2.11 -2.71 11.28
CA ALA A 106 -1.02 -1.75 11.15
C ALA A 106 -0.85 -0.89 12.41
N ALA A 107 -1.96 -0.42 12.98
CA ALA A 107 -1.94 0.34 14.22
C ALA A 107 -1.41 -0.47 15.42
N LYS A 108 -1.81 -1.75 15.54
CA LYS A 108 -1.33 -2.65 16.60
C LYS A 108 0.19 -2.84 16.57
N VAL A 109 0.79 -2.85 15.39
CA VAL A 109 2.24 -3.03 15.19
C VAL A 109 3.02 -1.71 15.24
N GLY A 110 2.33 -0.58 15.29
CA GLY A 110 2.96 0.75 15.34
C GLY A 110 3.39 1.29 13.98
N VAL A 111 2.79 0.82 12.89
CA VAL A 111 2.96 1.37 11.54
C VAL A 111 2.51 2.84 11.54
N LYS A 112 3.20 3.67 10.76
CA LYS A 112 2.83 5.08 10.61
C LYS A 112 2.17 5.39 9.27
N TYR A 113 2.69 4.84 8.19
CA TYR A 113 2.23 5.17 6.84
C TYR A 113 1.48 4.00 6.21
N PHE A 114 0.31 4.30 5.70
CA PHE A 114 -0.56 3.37 5.00
C PHE A 114 -0.52 3.71 3.50
N VAL A 115 0.26 2.94 2.74
CA VAL A 115 0.53 3.21 1.33
C VAL A 115 -0.46 2.46 0.47
N ILE A 116 -1.30 3.20 -0.24
CA ILE A 116 -2.34 2.64 -1.11
C ILE A 116 -1.84 2.66 -2.56
N CYS A 117 -1.80 1.48 -3.17
CA CYS A 117 -1.32 1.32 -4.54
C CYS A 117 -2.45 1.42 -5.55
N GLY A 118 -2.17 2.06 -6.63
CA GLY A 118 -2.77 2.21 -7.94
C GLY A 118 -4.25 1.98 -8.17
N GLY A 119 -4.75 0.78 -7.96
CA GLY A 119 -6.08 0.38 -8.40
C GLY A 119 -6.15 -0.10 -9.86
N ALA A 120 -6.97 -1.13 -10.10
CA ALA A 120 -7.10 -1.74 -11.42
C ALA A 120 -7.88 -0.84 -12.39
N ILE A 121 -7.42 -0.80 -13.63
CA ILE A 121 -8.16 -0.18 -14.74
C ILE A 121 -9.20 -1.15 -15.31
N ARG A 122 -10.23 -0.61 -15.97
CA ARG A 122 -11.23 -1.42 -16.67
C ARG A 122 -10.62 -2.08 -17.90
N GLY A 123 -11.17 -3.20 -18.34
CA GLY A 123 -10.74 -3.87 -19.57
C GLY A 123 -10.88 -3.02 -20.85
N LYS A 124 -11.69 -1.97 -20.80
CA LYS A 124 -11.83 -0.95 -21.86
C LYS A 124 -10.90 0.26 -21.70
N GLY A 125 -9.97 0.22 -20.75
CA GLY A 125 -9.14 1.34 -20.37
C GLY A 125 -9.84 2.29 -19.39
N ILE A 126 -9.15 3.39 -19.04
CA ILE A 126 -9.66 4.43 -18.15
C ILE A 126 -10.86 5.13 -18.82
N GLN A 127 -11.94 5.27 -18.08
CA GLN A 127 -13.18 5.89 -18.55
C GLN A 127 -13.37 7.27 -17.89
N PRO A 128 -14.15 8.18 -18.53
CA PRO A 128 -14.53 9.44 -17.88
C PRO A 128 -15.17 9.17 -16.51
N GLY A 129 -14.71 9.86 -15.48
CA GLY A 129 -15.17 9.71 -14.10
C GLY A 129 -14.39 8.69 -13.26
N ASP A 130 -13.49 7.89 -13.84
CA ASP A 130 -12.72 6.90 -13.07
C ASP A 130 -11.74 7.56 -12.07
N VAL A 131 -11.15 8.70 -12.42
CA VAL A 131 -10.28 9.47 -11.50
C VAL A 131 -11.07 10.04 -10.33
N GLU A 132 -12.27 10.54 -10.57
CA GLU A 132 -13.18 11.03 -9.52
C GLU A 132 -13.67 9.90 -8.60
N LEU A 133 -13.92 8.71 -9.16
CA LEU A 133 -14.25 7.52 -8.35
C LEU A 133 -13.07 7.09 -7.49
N LEU A 134 -11.87 7.10 -8.05
CA LEU A 134 -10.63 6.84 -7.31
C LEU A 134 -10.47 7.85 -6.17
N ALA A 135 -10.58 9.15 -6.43
CA ALA A 135 -10.47 10.20 -5.41
C ALA A 135 -11.48 10.03 -4.28
N LYS A 136 -12.74 9.70 -4.59
CA LYS A 136 -13.79 9.41 -3.59
C LYS A 136 -13.47 8.17 -2.76
N GLY A 137 -12.97 7.11 -3.38
CA GLY A 137 -12.54 5.90 -2.69
C GLY A 137 -11.37 6.17 -1.74
N LEU A 138 -10.39 6.95 -2.20
CA LEU A 138 -9.25 7.37 -1.38
C LEU A 138 -9.69 8.25 -0.19
N SER A 139 -10.70 9.12 -0.34
CA SER A 139 -11.24 9.88 0.79
C SER A 139 -11.80 8.96 1.88
N LYS A 140 -12.54 7.91 1.51
CA LYS A 140 -13.01 6.90 2.48
C LYS A 140 -11.86 6.13 3.13
N ALA A 141 -10.82 5.80 2.36
CA ALA A 141 -9.64 5.13 2.90
C ALA A 141 -8.88 6.05 3.89
N MET A 142 -8.81 7.36 3.63
CA MET A 142 -8.24 8.35 4.55
C MET A 142 -9.03 8.40 5.87
N GLU A 143 -10.37 8.44 5.82
CA GLU A 143 -11.22 8.39 7.00
C GLU A 143 -10.93 7.14 7.85
N ILE A 144 -10.85 5.96 7.20
CA ILE A 144 -10.50 4.71 7.90
C ILE A 144 -9.13 4.79 8.55
N THR A 145 -8.10 5.23 7.82
CA THR A 145 -6.74 5.28 8.35
C THR A 145 -6.60 6.29 9.49
N GLU A 146 -7.33 7.41 9.44
CA GLU A 146 -7.36 8.43 10.50
C GLU A 146 -7.94 7.87 11.82
N GLU A 147 -8.98 7.03 11.77
CA GLU A 147 -9.54 6.35 12.93
C GLU A 147 -8.48 5.54 13.71
N TYR A 148 -7.46 5.03 13.01
CA TYR A 148 -6.37 4.24 13.59
C TYR A 148 -5.07 5.04 13.79
N GLY A 149 -5.08 6.36 13.55
CA GLY A 149 -3.92 7.23 13.71
C GLY A 149 -2.83 7.04 12.65
N LEU A 150 -3.17 6.46 11.50
CA LEU A 150 -2.28 6.24 10.37
C LEU A 150 -2.33 7.41 9.38
N VAL A 151 -1.29 7.57 8.58
CA VAL A 151 -1.22 8.53 7.49
C VAL A 151 -1.38 7.82 6.17
N ALA A 152 -2.52 7.99 5.50
CA ALA A 152 -2.73 7.47 4.16
C ALA A 152 -1.84 8.19 3.14
N CYS A 153 -1.20 7.41 2.26
CA CYS A 153 -0.41 7.90 1.14
C CYS A 153 -0.82 7.14 -0.13
N PHE A 154 -0.96 7.84 -1.25
CA PHE A 154 -1.20 7.19 -2.52
C PHE A 154 0.10 7.00 -3.30
N HIS A 155 0.29 5.81 -3.84
CA HIS A 155 1.43 5.41 -4.65
C HIS A 155 0.99 5.27 -6.11
N PRO A 156 1.25 6.29 -6.97
CA PRO A 156 1.02 6.18 -8.42
C PRO A 156 1.80 4.99 -8.99
N HIS A 157 1.12 4.12 -9.73
CA HIS A 157 1.70 2.86 -10.17
C HIS A 157 1.47 2.62 -11.66
N LEU A 158 2.46 2.04 -12.34
CA LEU A 158 2.33 1.60 -13.72
C LEU A 158 1.18 0.59 -13.87
N GLY A 159 0.40 0.72 -14.95
CA GLY A 159 -0.77 -0.12 -15.21
C GLY A 159 -2.00 0.21 -14.34
N SER A 160 -1.99 1.34 -13.62
CA SER A 160 -3.09 1.79 -12.79
C SER A 160 -3.81 3.01 -13.38
N ILE A 161 -4.86 3.48 -12.71
CA ILE A 161 -5.63 4.68 -13.12
C ILE A 161 -4.79 5.96 -13.02
N ALA A 162 -3.76 5.99 -12.21
CA ALA A 162 -2.86 7.12 -12.03
C ALA A 162 -1.43 6.74 -12.44
N GLU A 163 -1.22 6.48 -13.73
CA GLU A 163 0.08 6.17 -14.32
C GLU A 163 0.71 7.39 -14.99
N LYS A 164 -0.07 8.12 -15.78
CA LYS A 164 0.43 9.23 -16.59
C LYS A 164 0.36 10.56 -15.85
N PRO A 165 1.19 11.56 -16.26
CA PRO A 165 1.21 12.88 -15.63
C PRO A 165 -0.18 13.51 -15.46
N GLU A 166 -0.99 13.51 -16.53
CA GLU A 166 -2.34 14.10 -16.52
C GLU A 166 -3.31 13.39 -15.57
N GLU A 167 -3.18 12.06 -15.42
CA GLU A 167 -4.00 11.23 -14.51
C GLU A 167 -3.60 11.50 -13.06
N ILE A 168 -2.30 11.53 -12.79
CA ILE A 168 -1.73 11.81 -11.48
C ILE A 168 -2.10 13.22 -11.03
N ASP A 169 -1.93 14.21 -11.91
CA ASP A 169 -2.26 15.61 -11.62
C ASP A 169 -3.75 15.78 -11.35
N ALA A 170 -4.61 15.14 -12.13
CA ALA A 170 -6.06 15.17 -11.93
C ALA A 170 -6.46 14.55 -10.57
N LEU A 171 -5.82 13.42 -10.19
CA LEU A 171 -6.08 12.79 -8.90
C LEU A 171 -5.71 13.70 -7.74
N PHE A 172 -4.50 14.25 -7.71
CA PHE A 172 -4.06 15.12 -6.61
C PHE A 172 -4.71 16.52 -6.61
N ALA A 173 -5.35 16.90 -7.71
CA ALA A 173 -6.26 18.07 -7.72
C ALA A 173 -7.64 17.75 -7.11
N ALA A 174 -8.05 16.47 -7.08
CA ALA A 174 -9.34 16.02 -6.58
C ALA A 174 -9.28 15.35 -5.19
N SER A 175 -8.10 15.18 -4.60
CA SER A 175 -7.89 14.48 -3.32
C SER A 175 -6.78 15.12 -2.51
N ASP A 176 -7.00 15.23 -1.20
CA ASP A 176 -6.00 15.71 -0.23
C ASP A 176 -5.05 14.60 0.27
N ILE A 177 -5.12 13.40 -0.31
CA ILE A 177 -4.26 12.28 0.08
C ILE A 177 -2.78 12.64 -0.10
N LYS A 178 -1.94 12.20 0.84
CA LYS A 178 -0.49 12.38 0.70
C LYS A 178 0.06 11.49 -0.39
N VAL A 179 1.17 11.90 -0.99
CA VAL A 179 1.84 11.12 -2.02
C VAL A 179 2.92 10.20 -1.42
N CYS A 180 3.00 8.98 -1.93
CA CYS A 180 4.15 8.09 -1.82
C CYS A 180 4.77 7.95 -3.22
N PRO A 181 5.71 8.83 -3.61
CA PRO A 181 6.22 8.87 -4.98
C PRO A 181 7.21 7.75 -5.23
N ASP A 182 6.94 6.92 -6.23
CA ASP A 182 7.93 6.03 -6.82
C ASP A 182 8.58 6.72 -8.03
N LEU A 183 9.85 7.06 -7.89
CA LEU A 183 10.56 7.81 -8.93
C LEU A 183 10.73 7.02 -10.23
N ALA A 184 10.80 5.68 -10.12
CA ALA A 184 10.90 4.81 -11.28
C ALA A 184 9.57 4.72 -12.02
N HIS A 185 8.46 4.53 -11.31
CA HIS A 185 7.12 4.52 -11.90
C HIS A 185 6.77 5.86 -12.53
N LEU A 186 7.02 6.99 -11.85
CA LEU A 186 6.83 8.32 -12.42
C LEU A 186 7.60 8.46 -13.74
N LYS A 187 8.90 8.12 -13.73
CA LYS A 187 9.73 8.23 -14.93
C LYS A 187 9.24 7.35 -16.06
N ALA A 188 8.88 6.11 -15.78
CA ALA A 188 8.38 5.16 -16.78
C ALA A 188 6.99 5.55 -17.32
N GLY A 189 6.12 6.14 -16.49
CA GLY A 189 4.82 6.70 -16.86
C GLY A 189 4.89 8.03 -17.62
N GLY A 190 6.12 8.57 -17.79
CA GLY A 190 6.35 9.80 -18.55
C GLY A 190 6.35 11.09 -17.73
N TYR A 191 6.26 10.98 -16.40
CA TYR A 191 6.36 12.13 -15.50
C TYR A 191 7.81 12.36 -15.07
N ASP A 192 8.33 13.57 -15.23
CA ASP A 192 9.65 13.89 -14.68
C ASP A 192 9.59 13.94 -13.15
N PRO A 193 10.32 13.05 -12.44
CA PRO A 193 10.22 12.95 -10.99
C PRO A 193 10.61 14.24 -10.25
N LEU A 194 11.59 14.99 -10.77
CA LEU A 194 12.00 16.25 -10.13
C LEU A 194 10.93 17.35 -10.27
N THR A 195 10.24 17.37 -11.40
CA THR A 195 9.11 18.28 -11.62
C THR A 195 7.96 17.93 -10.70
N PHE A 196 7.64 16.64 -10.57
CA PHE A 196 6.59 16.17 -9.66
C PHE A 196 6.86 16.52 -8.19
N ILE A 197 8.07 16.25 -7.70
CA ILE A 197 8.42 16.49 -6.27
C ILE A 197 8.44 17.99 -5.92
N LYS A 198 8.68 18.87 -6.89
CA LYS A 198 8.70 20.33 -6.67
C LYS A 198 7.31 20.97 -6.71
N LYS A 199 6.31 20.24 -7.14
CA LYS A 199 4.92 20.68 -7.25
C LYS A 199 4.18 20.53 -5.93
#